data_ab475bc7ecbe4f3c49195e3346921b2f
#
_entry.id   ab475bc7ecbe4f3c49195e3346921b2f
#
_cell.length_a   1.000
_cell.length_b   1.000
_cell.length_c   1.000
_cell.angle_alpha   90.00
_cell.angle_beta   90.00
_cell.angle_gamma   90.00
#
_symmetry.space_group_name_H-M   'P 1'
#
loop_
_entity.id
_entity.type
_entity.pdbx_description
1 polymer ?
#
loop_
_entity_poly.entity_id
_entity_poly.type
_entity_poly.pdbx_seq_one_letter_code
_entity_poly.pdbx_strand_id
1 'polypeptide(L)'
;MLDLSGKKITLLKGGPGNERHVSIKTAESVAEALRSVGAEVAEVDVTGPDFEVPGDTFIAMNLIHGTFGEDGQIQAILEKRGIRYTGAGVETSRVAFDKGLSKAKFIAAGVPTPRSQNYQLDGSEPLTISIPLVSKPPREGSSVGVNICRTQEEWVKAIEEAKKFGSTTLVEEFIEGKELTIGILGDQVLPIIHIEPVEGFYDINNKYPWMNGTGKTLYHCPAELDAETTRRVQDAALAAFKSCGTEVYGRVDVMLSADGSPFVLEINTIPGMTSSSLLPKAARAVGIEFPELCTRIIELSLAARP
;
A
#
# COMPACT_ATOMS: atom_id res chain seq x y z
N MET A 1 -6.70 11.13 -22.62
CA MET A 1 -7.42 10.43 -21.51
C MET A 1 -8.38 9.44 -22.14
N LEU A 2 -8.42 8.22 -21.63
CA LEU A 2 -9.29 7.14 -22.11
C LEU A 2 -10.77 7.54 -21.95
N ASP A 3 -11.58 7.34 -23.01
CA ASP A 3 -13.03 7.48 -22.91
C ASP A 3 -13.64 6.19 -22.34
N LEU A 4 -14.28 6.32 -21.20
CA LEU A 4 -14.96 5.23 -20.47
C LEU A 4 -16.47 5.19 -20.71
N SER A 5 -17.04 6.08 -21.53
CA SER A 5 -18.48 6.12 -21.81
C SER A 5 -18.98 4.78 -22.32
N GLY A 6 -19.96 4.20 -21.63
CA GLY A 6 -20.54 2.88 -21.95
C GLY A 6 -19.59 1.68 -21.79
N LYS A 7 -18.38 1.87 -21.24
CA LYS A 7 -17.49 0.75 -20.88
C LYS A 7 -17.89 0.17 -19.54
N LYS A 8 -18.07 -1.16 -19.48
CA LYS A 8 -18.38 -1.85 -18.22
C LYS A 8 -17.11 -2.09 -17.39
N ILE A 9 -16.99 -1.38 -16.29
CA ILE A 9 -15.93 -1.56 -15.31
C ILE A 9 -16.47 -2.38 -14.15
N THR A 10 -15.86 -3.53 -13.87
CA THR A 10 -16.27 -4.38 -12.76
C THR A 10 -15.36 -4.16 -11.57
N LEU A 11 -15.93 -3.64 -10.47
CA LEU A 11 -15.21 -3.43 -9.23
C LEU A 11 -15.19 -4.73 -8.41
N LEU A 12 -13.99 -5.23 -8.12
CA LEU A 12 -13.80 -6.36 -7.22
C LEU A 12 -13.55 -5.81 -5.82
N LYS A 13 -14.49 -6.05 -4.91
CA LYS A 13 -14.50 -5.49 -3.55
C LYS A 13 -14.64 -6.57 -2.49
N GLY A 14 -14.42 -6.20 -1.25
CA GLY A 14 -14.54 -7.10 -0.10
C GLY A 14 -13.22 -7.77 0.22
N GLY A 15 -13.08 -9.02 -0.16
CA GLY A 15 -11.94 -9.86 0.17
C GLY A 15 -12.15 -10.65 1.47
N PRO A 16 -11.39 -11.73 1.68
CA PRO A 16 -11.47 -12.56 2.89
C PRO A 16 -10.65 -11.99 4.07
N GLY A 17 -9.83 -10.95 3.82
CA GLY A 17 -8.91 -10.37 4.80
C GLY A 17 -9.56 -9.38 5.78
N ASN A 18 -8.77 -8.92 6.73
CA ASN A 18 -9.18 -8.00 7.80
C ASN A 18 -9.59 -6.60 7.27
N GLU A 19 -9.16 -6.23 6.07
CA GLU A 19 -9.40 -4.91 5.44
C GLU A 19 -10.67 -4.87 4.57
N ARG A 20 -11.54 -5.90 4.69
CA ARG A 20 -12.78 -6.02 3.91
C ARG A 20 -13.64 -4.74 3.94
N HIS A 21 -13.82 -4.12 5.10
CA HIS A 21 -14.62 -2.89 5.24
C HIS A 21 -14.01 -1.71 4.49
N VAL A 22 -12.67 -1.61 4.48
CA VAL A 22 -11.95 -0.56 3.74
C VAL A 22 -12.15 -0.73 2.24
N SER A 23 -12.08 -1.98 1.75
CA SER A 23 -12.32 -2.33 0.37
C SER A 23 -13.73 -1.94 -0.10
N ILE A 24 -14.75 -2.26 0.67
CA ILE A 24 -16.14 -1.92 0.35
C ILE A 24 -16.31 -0.40 0.25
N LYS A 25 -15.79 0.35 1.20
CA LYS A 25 -15.88 1.82 1.20
C LYS A 25 -15.09 2.45 0.04
N THR A 26 -13.94 1.88 -0.29
CA THR A 26 -13.15 2.28 -1.47
C THR A 26 -13.97 2.07 -2.75
N ALA A 27 -14.64 0.93 -2.87
CA ALA A 27 -15.45 0.60 -4.05
C ALA A 27 -16.64 1.55 -4.24
N GLU A 28 -17.31 1.96 -3.17
CA GLU A 28 -18.39 2.96 -3.22
C GLU A 28 -17.91 4.28 -3.82
N SER A 29 -16.76 4.79 -3.35
CA SER A 29 -16.18 6.03 -3.86
C SER A 29 -15.75 5.93 -5.32
N VAL A 30 -15.11 4.80 -5.69
CA VAL A 30 -14.66 4.55 -7.07
C VAL A 30 -15.85 4.37 -8.01
N ALA A 31 -16.91 3.69 -7.58
CA ALA A 31 -18.13 3.52 -8.37
C ALA A 31 -18.78 4.86 -8.72
N GLU A 32 -18.88 5.76 -7.76
CA GLU A 32 -19.39 7.12 -7.97
C GLU A 32 -18.53 7.88 -8.99
N ALA A 33 -17.20 7.84 -8.80
CA ALA A 33 -16.26 8.51 -9.70
C ALA A 33 -16.34 7.99 -11.14
N LEU A 34 -16.39 6.68 -11.34
CA LEU A 34 -16.47 6.07 -12.67
C LEU A 34 -17.82 6.33 -13.36
N ARG A 35 -18.92 6.28 -12.61
CA ARG A 35 -20.25 6.65 -13.13
C ARG A 35 -20.30 8.11 -13.57
N SER A 36 -19.62 9.02 -12.87
CA SER A 36 -19.56 10.45 -13.22
C SER A 36 -18.88 10.73 -14.56
N VAL A 37 -18.04 9.81 -15.05
CA VAL A 37 -17.37 9.88 -16.36
C VAL A 37 -18.04 8.97 -17.42
N GLY A 38 -19.25 8.51 -17.15
CA GLY A 38 -20.08 7.77 -18.10
C GLY A 38 -19.82 6.26 -18.18
N ALA A 39 -19.00 5.69 -17.30
CA ALA A 39 -18.77 4.25 -17.25
C ALA A 39 -20.00 3.50 -16.71
N GLU A 40 -20.24 2.30 -17.23
CA GLU A 40 -21.12 1.34 -16.59
C GLU A 40 -20.34 0.62 -15.49
N VAL A 41 -20.87 0.58 -14.26
CA VAL A 41 -20.19 0.00 -13.11
C VAL A 41 -20.97 -1.20 -12.61
N ALA A 42 -20.33 -2.38 -12.66
CA ALA A 42 -20.74 -3.58 -11.96
C ALA A 42 -19.89 -3.74 -10.69
N GLU A 43 -20.45 -4.36 -9.66
CA GLU A 43 -19.77 -4.59 -8.40
C GLU A 43 -19.86 -6.08 -8.04
N VAL A 44 -18.71 -6.69 -7.74
CA VAL A 44 -18.60 -8.09 -7.33
C VAL A 44 -18.02 -8.15 -5.93
N ASP A 45 -18.78 -8.72 -5.00
CA ASP A 45 -18.32 -8.99 -3.65
C ASP A 45 -17.52 -10.30 -3.65
N VAL A 46 -16.21 -10.18 -3.48
CA VAL A 46 -15.28 -11.29 -3.48
C VAL A 46 -15.04 -11.75 -2.04
N THR A 47 -15.37 -12.99 -1.74
CA THR A 47 -15.17 -13.60 -0.41
C THR A 47 -14.09 -14.69 -0.42
N GLY A 48 -13.56 -15.03 -1.61
CA GLY A 48 -12.56 -16.08 -1.81
C GLY A 48 -12.35 -16.32 -3.31
N PRO A 49 -11.73 -17.43 -3.71
CA PRO A 49 -11.35 -17.72 -5.10
C PRO A 49 -12.56 -17.97 -6.03
N ASP A 50 -13.71 -18.33 -5.46
CA ASP A 50 -14.92 -18.64 -6.20
C ASP A 50 -15.79 -17.38 -6.35
N PHE A 51 -15.52 -16.59 -7.40
CA PHE A 51 -16.29 -15.41 -7.75
C PHE A 51 -16.46 -15.32 -9.27
N GLU A 52 -17.54 -14.70 -9.72
CA GLU A 52 -17.81 -14.51 -11.14
C GLU A 52 -17.66 -13.05 -11.53
N VAL A 53 -17.04 -12.83 -12.70
CA VAL A 53 -16.91 -11.51 -13.32
C VAL A 53 -17.82 -11.50 -14.55
N PRO A 54 -18.69 -10.48 -14.75
CA PRO A 54 -19.55 -10.41 -15.95
C PRO A 54 -18.74 -10.53 -17.24
N GLY A 55 -19.23 -11.36 -18.19
CA GLY A 55 -18.50 -11.69 -19.42
C GLY A 55 -18.27 -10.52 -20.38
N ASP A 56 -19.03 -9.43 -20.22
CA ASP A 56 -18.90 -8.18 -20.99
C ASP A 56 -18.05 -7.11 -20.26
N THR A 57 -17.32 -7.51 -19.21
CA THR A 57 -16.41 -6.62 -18.46
C THR A 57 -15.29 -6.12 -19.36
N PHE A 58 -15.17 -4.80 -19.49
CA PHE A 58 -14.07 -4.15 -20.20
C PHE A 58 -12.74 -4.30 -19.45
N ILE A 59 -12.76 -4.06 -18.13
CA ILE A 59 -11.64 -4.30 -17.21
C ILE A 59 -12.18 -4.49 -15.79
N ALA A 60 -11.58 -5.38 -15.01
CA ALA A 60 -11.84 -5.54 -13.59
C ALA A 60 -10.95 -4.60 -12.77
N MET A 61 -11.52 -3.75 -11.93
CA MET A 61 -10.76 -2.90 -11.01
C MET A 61 -10.67 -3.59 -9.66
N ASN A 62 -9.46 -4.07 -9.32
CA ASN A 62 -9.20 -4.71 -8.04
C ASN A 62 -9.05 -3.64 -6.94
N LEU A 63 -9.96 -3.68 -5.97
CA LEU A 63 -10.03 -2.79 -4.82
C LEU A 63 -9.95 -3.55 -3.49
N ILE A 64 -9.51 -4.80 -3.54
CA ILE A 64 -9.38 -5.66 -2.36
C ILE A 64 -8.04 -5.37 -1.71
N HIS A 65 -8.08 -4.89 -0.47
CA HIS A 65 -6.89 -4.61 0.32
C HIS A 65 -6.38 -5.84 1.06
N GLY A 66 -5.07 -5.88 1.28
CA GLY A 66 -4.41 -6.92 2.05
C GLY A 66 -4.39 -8.29 1.38
N THR A 67 -4.46 -9.34 2.18
CA THR A 67 -4.45 -10.74 1.74
C THR A 67 -5.52 -11.01 0.69
N PHE A 68 -5.17 -11.79 -0.33
CA PHE A 68 -5.93 -12.11 -1.52
C PHE A 68 -5.95 -11.01 -2.58
N GLY A 69 -6.03 -9.73 -2.16
CA GLY A 69 -6.09 -8.58 -3.09
C GLY A 69 -4.72 -8.10 -3.54
N GLU A 70 -3.74 -8.06 -2.63
CA GLU A 70 -2.42 -7.46 -2.87
C GLU A 70 -1.29 -8.50 -2.97
N ASP A 71 -1.55 -9.79 -2.72
CA ASP A 71 -0.54 -10.84 -2.62
C ASP A 71 -0.35 -11.69 -3.90
N GLY A 72 -1.02 -11.32 -5.00
CA GLY A 72 -0.94 -11.99 -6.29
C GLY A 72 -1.99 -13.07 -6.52
N GLN A 73 -2.78 -13.46 -5.50
CA GLN A 73 -3.77 -14.54 -5.66
C GLN A 73 -4.89 -14.18 -6.63
N ILE A 74 -5.56 -13.04 -6.43
CA ILE A 74 -6.65 -12.61 -7.31
C ILE A 74 -6.13 -12.28 -8.70
N GLN A 75 -4.94 -11.70 -8.83
CA GLN A 75 -4.30 -11.41 -10.10
C GLN A 75 -4.09 -12.69 -10.92
N ALA A 76 -3.58 -13.75 -10.27
CA ALA A 76 -3.38 -15.05 -10.92
C ALA A 76 -4.72 -15.69 -11.40
N ILE A 77 -5.80 -15.52 -10.64
CA ILE A 77 -7.13 -15.99 -11.03
C ILE A 77 -7.62 -15.23 -12.26
N LEU A 78 -7.46 -13.90 -12.27
CA LEU A 78 -7.90 -13.05 -13.39
C LEU A 78 -7.11 -13.34 -14.66
N GLU A 79 -5.78 -13.51 -14.56
CA GLU A 79 -4.93 -13.90 -15.69
C GLU A 79 -5.32 -15.25 -16.26
N LYS A 80 -5.53 -16.26 -15.41
CA LYS A 80 -5.99 -17.59 -15.85
C LYS A 80 -7.33 -17.55 -16.57
N ARG A 81 -8.21 -16.59 -16.23
CA ARG A 81 -9.52 -16.41 -16.87
C ARG A 81 -9.47 -15.46 -18.07
N GLY A 82 -8.31 -14.90 -18.41
CA GLY A 82 -8.17 -13.91 -19.49
C GLY A 82 -8.89 -12.60 -19.24
N ILE A 83 -9.08 -12.23 -17.97
CA ILE A 83 -9.75 -11.00 -17.54
C ILE A 83 -8.72 -9.91 -17.30
N ARG A 84 -8.81 -8.80 -18.01
CA ARG A 84 -7.97 -7.62 -17.79
C ARG A 84 -8.29 -7.00 -16.42
N TYR A 85 -7.25 -6.55 -15.72
CA TYR A 85 -7.41 -5.97 -14.37
C TYR A 85 -6.47 -4.80 -14.13
N THR A 86 -6.80 -3.97 -13.13
CA THR A 86 -5.99 -2.79 -12.76
C THR A 86 -4.88 -3.12 -11.77
N GLY A 87 -3.83 -2.28 -11.77
CA GLY A 87 -2.75 -2.30 -10.79
C GLY A 87 -1.60 -3.25 -11.14
N ALA A 88 -0.89 -3.74 -10.14
CA ALA A 88 0.28 -4.58 -10.28
C ALA A 88 -0.05 -6.01 -10.73
N GLY A 89 0.87 -6.66 -11.46
CA GLY A 89 0.76 -8.06 -11.87
C GLY A 89 1.02 -9.04 -10.73
N VAL A 90 0.91 -10.34 -11.02
CA VAL A 90 1.00 -11.43 -10.02
C VAL A 90 2.29 -11.38 -9.21
N GLU A 91 3.45 -11.42 -9.88
CA GLU A 91 4.74 -11.47 -9.20
C GLU A 91 5.06 -10.18 -8.46
N THR A 92 4.74 -9.04 -9.05
CA THR A 92 4.91 -7.74 -8.44
C THR A 92 4.09 -7.60 -7.16
N SER A 93 2.80 -8.01 -7.20
CA SER A 93 1.93 -8.01 -6.03
C SER A 93 2.51 -8.90 -4.92
N ARG A 94 2.93 -10.13 -5.26
CA ARG A 94 3.56 -11.05 -4.31
C ARG A 94 4.82 -10.47 -3.65
N VAL A 95 5.68 -9.82 -4.43
CA VAL A 95 6.92 -9.22 -3.93
C VAL A 95 6.64 -8.00 -3.07
N ALA A 96 5.77 -7.11 -3.51
CA ALA A 96 5.47 -5.86 -2.79
C ALA A 96 4.75 -6.12 -1.47
N PHE A 97 3.85 -7.10 -1.43
CA PHE A 97 3.08 -7.44 -0.22
C PHE A 97 3.96 -8.10 0.87
N ASP A 98 4.95 -8.90 0.48
CA ASP A 98 5.89 -9.52 1.41
C ASP A 98 7.05 -8.56 1.72
N LYS A 99 7.04 -8.00 2.95
CA LYS A 99 8.04 -7.02 3.39
C LYS A 99 9.47 -7.54 3.34
N GLY A 100 9.69 -8.84 3.57
CA GLY A 100 11.01 -9.45 3.47
C GLY A 100 11.50 -9.50 2.02
N LEU A 101 10.61 -9.84 1.08
CA LEU A 101 10.93 -9.88 -0.34
C LEU A 101 11.15 -8.47 -0.91
N SER A 102 10.28 -7.52 -0.58
CA SER A 102 10.42 -6.12 -1.04
C SER A 102 11.73 -5.50 -0.53
N LYS A 103 12.08 -5.71 0.74
CA LYS A 103 13.37 -5.25 1.30
C LYS A 103 14.58 -5.86 0.60
N ALA A 104 14.55 -7.14 0.27
CA ALA A 104 15.61 -7.76 -0.51
C ALA A 104 15.79 -7.07 -1.88
N LYS A 105 14.68 -6.67 -2.53
CA LYS A 105 14.73 -5.89 -3.78
C LYS A 105 15.27 -4.48 -3.56
N PHE A 106 14.85 -3.78 -2.48
CA PHE A 106 15.38 -2.47 -2.12
C PHE A 106 16.90 -2.50 -1.92
N ILE A 107 17.38 -3.44 -1.10
CA ILE A 107 18.82 -3.61 -0.82
C ILE A 107 19.60 -3.89 -2.11
N ALA A 108 19.11 -4.81 -2.95
CA ALA A 108 19.78 -5.16 -4.23
C ALA A 108 19.82 -3.96 -5.20
N ALA A 109 18.87 -3.04 -5.12
CA ALA A 109 18.81 -1.83 -5.94
C ALA A 109 19.52 -0.61 -5.29
N GLY A 110 20.11 -0.76 -4.10
CA GLY A 110 20.75 0.34 -3.37
C GLY A 110 19.76 1.37 -2.79
N VAL A 111 18.49 1.00 -2.63
CA VAL A 111 17.47 1.85 -2.02
C VAL A 111 17.64 1.84 -0.51
N PRO A 112 17.75 3.02 0.14
CA PRO A 112 17.83 3.09 1.58
C PRO A 112 16.56 2.52 2.24
N THR A 113 16.74 1.58 3.14
CA THR A 113 15.68 0.95 3.94
C THR A 113 16.25 0.59 5.32
N PRO A 114 15.45 0.57 6.39
CA PRO A 114 15.95 0.18 7.69
C PRO A 114 16.64 -1.19 7.66
N ARG A 115 17.75 -1.36 8.37
CA ARG A 115 18.35 -2.69 8.56
C ARG A 115 17.31 -3.63 9.12
N SER A 116 17.29 -4.85 8.65
CA SER A 116 16.21 -5.78 9.02
C SER A 116 16.68 -7.22 9.09
N GLN A 117 15.90 -8.01 9.82
CA GLN A 117 16.07 -9.46 9.95
C GLN A 117 14.68 -10.11 9.89
N ASN A 118 14.55 -11.16 9.09
CA ASN A 118 13.44 -12.10 9.21
C ASN A 118 13.73 -13.02 10.40
N TYR A 119 13.12 -12.71 11.55
CA TYR A 119 13.40 -13.40 12.80
C TYR A 119 12.47 -14.61 12.99
N GLN A 120 13.07 -15.77 13.32
CA GLN A 120 12.33 -16.99 13.65
C GLN A 120 11.82 -16.91 15.09
N LEU A 121 10.50 -17.05 15.28
CA LEU A 121 9.86 -16.89 16.61
C LEU A 121 10.14 -18.05 17.57
N ASP A 122 10.73 -19.14 17.10
CA ASP A 122 11.23 -20.24 17.92
C ASP A 122 12.58 -19.96 18.61
N GLY A 123 13.20 -18.82 18.28
CA GLY A 123 14.50 -18.43 18.84
C GLY A 123 15.68 -19.22 18.31
N SER A 124 15.51 -19.95 17.19
CA SER A 124 16.61 -20.73 16.57
C SER A 124 17.78 -19.89 16.06
N GLU A 125 17.54 -18.60 15.86
CA GLU A 125 18.55 -17.64 15.41
C GLU A 125 18.68 -16.47 16.39
N PRO A 126 19.90 -15.93 16.60
CA PRO A 126 20.08 -14.74 17.44
C PRO A 126 19.48 -13.50 16.79
N LEU A 127 18.91 -12.62 17.61
CA LEU A 127 18.48 -11.30 17.17
C LEU A 127 19.72 -10.43 16.89
N THR A 128 19.79 -9.87 15.68
CA THR A 128 20.94 -9.03 15.23
C THR A 128 20.62 -7.54 15.25
N ILE A 129 19.35 -7.18 15.44
CA ILE A 129 18.88 -5.79 15.50
C ILE A 129 18.76 -5.38 16.98
N SER A 130 19.43 -4.28 17.35
CA SER A 130 19.40 -3.77 18.71
C SER A 130 18.12 -2.97 18.99
N ILE A 131 17.70 -2.95 20.26
CA ILE A 131 16.65 -2.06 20.75
C ILE A 131 17.19 -0.60 20.75
N PRO A 132 16.39 0.40 20.28
CA PRO A 132 15.01 0.28 19.87
C PRO A 132 14.83 -0.35 18.49
N LEU A 133 13.79 -1.18 18.35
CA LEU A 133 13.48 -1.89 17.11
C LEU A 133 11.98 -1.89 16.82
N VAL A 134 11.61 -2.26 15.59
CA VAL A 134 10.23 -2.47 15.15
C VAL A 134 10.05 -3.93 14.79
N SER A 135 9.03 -4.58 15.34
CA SER A 135 8.56 -5.92 14.95
C SER A 135 7.26 -5.79 14.18
N LYS A 136 7.16 -6.46 13.05
CA LYS A 136 5.95 -6.43 12.21
C LYS A 136 5.75 -7.74 11.45
N PRO A 137 4.52 -8.22 11.27
CA PRO A 137 4.25 -9.37 10.42
C PRO A 137 4.71 -9.09 8.99
N PRO A 138 5.33 -10.07 8.31
CA PRO A 138 5.86 -9.85 6.96
C PRO A 138 4.78 -9.62 5.89
N ARG A 139 3.53 -10.09 6.12
CA ARG A 139 2.44 -10.09 5.12
C ARG A 139 1.12 -9.52 5.64
N GLU A 140 1.18 -8.53 6.51
CA GLU A 140 0.00 -7.80 7.00
C GLU A 140 0.03 -6.34 6.55
N GLY A 141 -1.17 -5.79 6.31
CA GLY A 141 -1.39 -4.39 6.00
C GLY A 141 -1.79 -3.54 7.22
N SER A 142 -2.07 -2.27 7.00
CA SER A 142 -2.71 -1.35 7.96
C SER A 142 -2.09 -1.28 9.35
N SER A 143 -0.78 -1.49 9.48
CA SER A 143 -0.03 -1.51 10.75
C SER A 143 -0.52 -2.59 11.75
N VAL A 144 -1.23 -3.62 11.27
CA VAL A 144 -1.65 -4.74 12.12
C VAL A 144 -0.43 -5.50 12.62
N GLY A 145 -0.34 -5.74 13.93
CA GLY A 145 0.76 -6.45 14.56
C GLY A 145 2.11 -5.71 14.57
N VAL A 146 2.13 -4.42 14.24
CA VAL A 146 3.34 -3.59 14.33
C VAL A 146 3.59 -3.19 15.79
N ASN A 147 4.78 -3.49 16.29
CA ASN A 147 5.21 -3.17 17.63
C ASN A 147 6.54 -2.41 17.60
N ILE A 148 6.58 -1.24 18.24
CA ILE A 148 7.81 -0.48 18.51
C ILE A 148 8.32 -0.91 19.88
N CYS A 149 9.49 -1.55 19.91
CA CYS A 149 10.07 -2.08 21.15
C CYS A 149 11.25 -1.20 21.58
N ARG A 150 11.09 -0.51 22.69
CA ARG A 150 12.12 0.34 23.31
C ARG A 150 12.80 -0.34 24.50
N THR A 151 12.19 -1.43 24.99
CA THR A 151 12.71 -2.23 26.10
C THR A 151 12.69 -3.72 25.77
N GLN A 152 13.43 -4.51 26.53
CA GLN A 152 13.44 -5.97 26.39
C GLN A 152 12.07 -6.59 26.74
N GLU A 153 11.34 -6.01 27.68
CA GLU A 153 9.99 -6.46 28.05
C GLU A 153 8.99 -6.25 26.93
N GLU A 154 9.08 -5.11 26.21
CA GLU A 154 8.25 -4.84 25.04
C GLU A 154 8.58 -5.81 23.90
N TRP A 155 9.86 -6.13 23.68
CA TRP A 155 10.26 -7.13 22.69
C TRP A 155 9.69 -8.52 23.00
N VAL A 156 9.75 -8.97 24.25
CA VAL A 156 9.16 -10.28 24.63
C VAL A 156 7.65 -10.32 24.36
N LYS A 157 6.94 -9.23 24.66
CA LYS A 157 5.49 -9.11 24.34
C LYS A 157 5.24 -9.14 22.83
N ALA A 158 6.07 -8.42 22.07
CA ALA A 158 5.96 -8.39 20.61
C ALA A 158 6.17 -9.77 19.97
N ILE A 159 7.09 -10.59 20.48
CA ILE A 159 7.26 -11.99 20.05
C ILE A 159 5.97 -12.78 20.27
N GLU A 160 5.37 -12.70 21.45
CA GLU A 160 4.15 -13.44 21.74
C GLU A 160 2.97 -12.99 20.86
N GLU A 161 2.88 -11.71 20.57
CA GLU A 161 1.88 -11.19 19.63
C GLU A 161 2.13 -11.65 18.20
N ALA A 162 3.38 -11.63 17.74
CA ALA A 162 3.77 -12.02 16.39
C ALA A 162 3.42 -13.48 16.06
N LYS A 163 3.37 -14.38 17.06
CA LYS A 163 2.95 -15.79 16.90
C LYS A 163 1.54 -15.95 16.36
N LYS A 164 0.68 -14.94 16.51
CA LYS A 164 -0.68 -14.94 15.93
C LYS A 164 -0.67 -14.85 14.40
N PHE A 165 0.42 -14.35 13.81
CA PHE A 165 0.57 -14.09 12.38
C PHE A 165 1.46 -15.13 11.67
N GLY A 166 2.09 -16.03 12.40
CA GLY A 166 2.93 -17.08 11.81
C GLY A 166 4.14 -17.46 12.66
N SER A 167 5.11 -18.10 12.05
CA SER A 167 6.35 -18.56 12.70
C SER A 167 7.51 -17.54 12.61
N THR A 168 7.33 -16.46 11.84
CA THR A 168 8.36 -15.44 11.61
C THR A 168 7.80 -14.04 11.80
N THR A 169 8.67 -13.10 12.18
CA THR A 169 8.38 -11.67 12.15
C THR A 169 9.53 -10.92 11.47
N LEU A 170 9.23 -9.83 10.77
CA LEU A 170 10.24 -8.91 10.30
C LEU A 170 10.62 -7.97 11.45
N VAL A 171 11.90 -7.97 11.80
CA VAL A 171 12.46 -7.04 12.78
C VAL A 171 13.29 -5.99 12.04
N GLU A 172 13.07 -4.73 12.35
CA GLU A 172 13.78 -3.59 11.75
C GLU A 172 14.39 -2.70 12.83
N GLU A 173 15.48 -2.03 12.49
CA GLU A 173 15.95 -0.92 13.32
C GLU A 173 14.88 0.18 13.37
N PHE A 174 14.69 0.77 14.54
CA PHE A 174 13.77 1.89 14.70
C PHE A 174 14.39 3.16 14.11
N ILE A 175 13.69 3.77 13.14
CA ILE A 175 14.09 5.07 12.58
C ILE A 175 13.21 6.15 13.22
N GLU A 176 13.85 7.03 13.99
CA GLU A 176 13.20 8.21 14.54
C GLU A 176 13.12 9.31 13.47
N GLY A 177 11.91 9.86 13.25
CA GLY A 177 11.75 10.89 12.24
C GLY A 177 10.32 11.13 11.81
N LYS A 178 10.15 11.71 10.62
CA LYS A 178 8.85 12.00 10.01
C LYS A 178 8.38 10.83 9.17
N GLU A 179 7.13 10.43 9.33
CA GLU A 179 6.49 9.46 8.43
C GLU A 179 5.99 10.19 7.19
N LEU A 180 6.47 9.76 6.04
CA LEU A 180 6.14 10.31 4.72
C LEU A 180 5.51 9.23 3.85
N THR A 181 4.65 9.67 2.93
CA THR A 181 4.13 8.78 1.90
C THR A 181 4.12 9.45 0.55
N ILE A 182 4.45 8.69 -0.48
CA ILE A 182 4.63 9.15 -1.84
C ILE A 182 3.76 8.32 -2.79
N GLY A 183 2.77 8.96 -3.41
CA GLY A 183 2.00 8.36 -4.48
C GLY A 183 2.80 8.34 -5.78
N ILE A 184 2.68 7.24 -6.54
CA ILE A 184 3.26 7.10 -7.87
C ILE A 184 2.15 6.67 -8.82
N LEU A 185 2.07 7.32 -9.99
CA LEU A 185 1.09 7.06 -11.03
C LEU A 185 1.81 6.96 -12.39
N GLY A 186 1.99 5.75 -12.89
CA GLY A 186 2.91 5.47 -13.99
C GLY A 186 4.34 5.88 -13.61
N ASP A 187 4.92 6.80 -14.37
CA ASP A 187 6.23 7.41 -14.08
C ASP A 187 6.14 8.73 -13.30
N GLN A 188 4.93 9.21 -13.02
CA GLN A 188 4.71 10.45 -12.29
C GLN A 188 4.80 10.23 -10.79
N VAL A 189 5.79 10.85 -10.16
CA VAL A 189 5.89 10.92 -8.69
C VAL A 189 5.03 12.10 -8.22
N LEU A 190 4.06 11.82 -7.36
CA LEU A 190 3.15 12.81 -6.79
C LEU A 190 3.79 13.55 -5.61
N PRO A 191 3.21 14.67 -5.18
CA PRO A 191 3.68 15.40 -4.00
C PRO A 191 3.73 14.49 -2.77
N ILE A 192 4.78 14.66 -1.97
CA ILE A 192 4.97 13.96 -0.71
C ILE A 192 3.89 14.40 0.28
N ILE A 193 3.35 13.45 1.03
CA ILE A 193 2.48 13.74 2.17
C ILE A 193 3.25 13.42 3.44
N HIS A 194 3.34 14.37 4.36
CA HIS A 194 3.77 14.15 5.74
C HIS A 194 2.56 13.70 6.56
N ILE A 195 2.68 12.54 7.19
CA ILE A 195 1.69 11.93 8.07
C ILE A 195 2.11 12.23 9.50
N GLU A 196 1.31 13.01 10.21
CA GLU A 196 1.60 13.45 11.57
C GLU A 196 0.47 13.01 12.52
N PRO A 197 0.58 11.82 13.13
CA PRO A 197 -0.33 11.42 14.19
C PRO A 197 -0.26 12.40 15.36
N VAL A 198 -1.42 12.84 15.88
CA VAL A 198 -1.45 13.76 17.05
C VAL A 198 -0.96 13.06 18.31
N GLU A 199 -1.20 11.75 18.40
CA GLU A 199 -0.73 10.89 19.50
C GLU A 199 -0.23 9.56 18.96
N GLY A 200 0.84 9.01 19.55
CA GLY A 200 1.37 7.69 19.25
C GLY A 200 2.07 7.59 17.89
N PHE A 201 1.76 6.55 17.12
CA PHE A 201 2.26 6.32 15.75
C PHE A 201 1.08 6.07 14.79
N TYR A 202 1.35 6.01 13.50
CA TYR A 202 0.32 5.85 12.47
C TYR A 202 -0.21 4.40 12.42
N ASP A 203 -0.96 4.03 13.46
CA ASP A 203 -1.62 2.74 13.61
C ASP A 203 -2.99 2.68 12.90
N ILE A 204 -3.68 1.54 13.05
CA ILE A 204 -5.00 1.32 12.44
C ILE A 204 -6.04 2.34 12.92
N ASN A 205 -5.97 2.81 14.18
CA ASN A 205 -6.90 3.79 14.75
C ASN A 205 -6.67 5.17 14.13
N ASN A 206 -5.40 5.52 13.92
CA ASN A 206 -4.99 6.76 13.26
C ASN A 206 -5.25 6.72 11.74
N LYS A 207 -5.15 5.54 11.10
CA LYS A 207 -5.46 5.35 9.66
C LYS A 207 -6.97 5.40 9.37
N TYR A 208 -7.77 4.82 10.25
CA TYR A 208 -9.22 4.66 10.05
C TYR A 208 -10.01 5.16 11.26
N PRO A 209 -9.99 6.47 11.58
CA PRO A 209 -10.68 7.02 12.74
C PRO A 209 -12.19 6.78 12.71
N TRP A 210 -12.77 6.57 11.51
CA TRP A 210 -14.17 6.24 11.33
C TRP A 210 -14.56 4.82 11.82
N MET A 211 -13.58 3.91 11.98
CA MET A 211 -13.83 2.58 12.54
C MET A 211 -13.94 2.60 14.07
N ASN A 212 -13.08 3.35 14.73
CA ASN A 212 -12.94 3.32 16.21
C ASN A 212 -13.14 4.68 16.88
N GLY A 213 -13.23 5.78 16.10
CA GLY A 213 -13.56 7.13 16.59
C GLY A 213 -12.49 7.84 17.42
N THR A 214 -11.27 7.31 17.55
CA THR A 214 -10.26 7.80 18.50
C THR A 214 -9.01 8.42 17.86
N GLY A 215 -8.65 8.04 16.65
CA GLY A 215 -7.42 8.52 16.01
C GLY A 215 -7.58 9.92 15.40
N LYS A 216 -6.54 10.75 15.57
CA LYS A 216 -6.40 12.03 14.85
C LYS A 216 -5.03 12.07 14.18
N THR A 217 -5.02 12.30 12.88
CA THR A 217 -3.81 12.45 12.09
C THR A 217 -3.90 13.71 11.24
N LEU A 218 -2.85 14.50 11.25
CA LEU A 218 -2.69 15.63 10.33
C LEU A 218 -1.97 15.14 9.08
N TYR A 219 -2.37 15.68 7.94
CA TYR A 219 -1.78 15.34 6.65
C TYR A 219 -1.38 16.62 5.93
N HIS A 220 -0.08 16.85 5.82
CA HIS A 220 0.49 18.00 5.11
C HIS A 220 0.81 17.61 3.67
N CYS A 221 0.11 18.17 2.70
CA CYS A 221 0.27 17.88 1.28
C CYS A 221 0.28 19.18 0.45
N PRO A 222 1.41 19.55 -0.18
CA PRO A 222 2.73 18.93 -0.08
C PRO A 222 3.33 18.99 1.32
N ALA A 223 4.20 18.03 1.66
CA ALA A 223 4.99 18.08 2.89
C ALA A 223 5.93 19.29 2.90
N GLU A 224 6.08 19.93 4.07
CA GLU A 224 7.01 21.05 4.26
C GLU A 224 8.46 20.52 4.39
N LEU A 225 9.12 20.37 3.25
CA LEU A 225 10.50 19.92 3.11
C LEU A 225 11.25 20.87 2.14
N ASP A 226 12.56 21.01 2.33
CA ASP A 226 13.40 21.72 1.36
C ASP A 226 13.49 20.93 0.03
N ALA A 227 13.91 21.60 -1.04
CA ALA A 227 13.91 21.03 -2.38
C ALA A 227 14.87 19.83 -2.53
N GLU A 228 16.00 19.83 -1.82
CA GLU A 228 16.97 18.73 -1.86
C GLU A 228 16.43 17.49 -1.15
N THR A 229 15.89 17.66 0.04
CA THR A 229 15.24 16.58 0.81
C THR A 229 14.03 16.02 0.05
N THR A 230 13.18 16.90 -0.54
CA THR A 230 12.05 16.47 -1.37
C THR A 230 12.52 15.57 -2.50
N ARG A 231 13.55 15.99 -3.25
CA ARG A 231 14.09 15.18 -4.35
C ARG A 231 14.62 13.83 -3.86
N ARG A 232 15.44 13.80 -2.79
CA ARG A 232 15.98 12.55 -2.24
C ARG A 232 14.89 11.56 -1.84
N VAL A 233 13.83 12.02 -1.20
CA VAL A 233 12.69 11.20 -0.81
C VAL A 233 11.96 10.66 -2.02
N GLN A 234 11.69 11.50 -3.02
CA GLN A 234 11.02 11.09 -4.26
C GLN A 234 11.85 10.11 -5.08
N ASP A 235 13.18 10.34 -5.18
CA ASP A 235 14.09 9.44 -5.88
C ASP A 235 14.14 8.06 -5.20
N ALA A 236 14.22 8.02 -3.86
CA ALA A 236 14.21 6.77 -3.10
C ALA A 236 12.88 6.01 -3.27
N ALA A 237 11.75 6.71 -3.22
CA ALA A 237 10.43 6.12 -3.42
C ALA A 237 10.27 5.55 -4.84
N LEU A 238 10.69 6.29 -5.88
CA LEU A 238 10.62 5.84 -7.26
C LEU A 238 11.55 4.65 -7.52
N ALA A 239 12.75 4.68 -6.94
CA ALA A 239 13.70 3.56 -7.05
C ALA A 239 13.16 2.29 -6.37
N ALA A 240 12.55 2.41 -5.18
CA ALA A 240 11.87 1.31 -4.50
C ALA A 240 10.74 0.74 -5.35
N PHE A 241 9.85 1.60 -5.84
CA PHE A 241 8.73 1.23 -6.70
C PHE A 241 9.19 0.42 -7.92
N LYS A 242 10.20 0.91 -8.64
CA LYS A 242 10.77 0.23 -9.83
C LYS A 242 11.50 -1.07 -9.47
N SER A 243 12.20 -1.13 -8.34
CA SER A 243 12.97 -2.32 -7.94
C SER A 243 12.11 -3.55 -7.68
N CYS A 244 10.86 -3.35 -7.24
CA CYS A 244 9.88 -4.42 -7.08
C CYS A 244 9.14 -4.76 -8.39
N GLY A 245 9.43 -4.09 -9.50
CA GLY A 245 8.70 -4.25 -10.75
C GLY A 245 7.29 -3.65 -10.69
N THR A 246 7.04 -2.72 -9.77
CA THR A 246 5.73 -2.10 -9.61
C THR A 246 5.43 -1.22 -10.81
N GLU A 247 4.24 -1.37 -11.35
CA GLU A 247 3.72 -0.68 -12.53
C GLU A 247 2.46 0.09 -12.15
N VAL A 248 1.93 0.84 -13.06
CA VAL A 248 0.62 1.49 -13.02
C VAL A 248 0.51 2.51 -11.89
N TYR A 249 0.38 2.10 -10.64
CA TYR A 249 0.24 3.00 -9.50
C TYR A 249 0.56 2.30 -8.18
N GLY A 250 0.83 3.10 -7.18
CA GLY A 250 1.03 2.62 -5.80
C GLY A 250 1.39 3.76 -4.86
N ARG A 251 1.66 3.39 -3.63
CA ARG A 251 2.11 4.31 -2.59
C ARG A 251 3.33 3.72 -1.89
N VAL A 252 4.35 4.52 -1.74
CA VAL A 252 5.60 4.15 -1.04
C VAL A 252 5.64 4.88 0.29
N ASP A 253 5.78 4.15 1.38
CA ASP A 253 5.86 4.71 2.73
C ASP A 253 7.33 4.79 3.17
N VAL A 254 7.72 5.94 3.73
CA VAL A 254 9.12 6.32 4.00
C VAL A 254 9.24 6.96 5.37
N MET A 255 10.24 6.56 6.16
CA MET A 255 10.69 7.34 7.30
C MET A 255 11.80 8.29 6.88
N LEU A 256 11.65 9.58 7.21
CA LEU A 256 12.67 10.60 7.03
C LEU A 256 13.31 10.87 8.39
N SER A 257 14.56 10.43 8.58
CA SER A 257 15.30 10.66 9.82
C SER A 257 15.67 12.13 10.02
N ALA A 258 16.09 12.49 11.23
CA ALA A 258 16.40 13.88 11.61
C ALA A 258 17.55 14.50 10.78
N ASP A 259 18.47 13.68 10.26
CA ASP A 259 19.55 14.11 9.36
C ASP A 259 19.09 14.25 7.90
N GLY A 260 17.80 14.03 7.63
CA GLY A 260 17.20 14.12 6.29
C GLY A 260 17.44 12.92 5.40
N SER A 261 17.86 11.76 5.95
CA SER A 261 18.01 10.52 5.19
C SER A 261 16.67 9.80 5.06
N PRO A 262 16.20 9.45 3.84
CA PRO A 262 14.99 8.68 3.64
C PRO A 262 15.26 7.18 3.84
N PHE A 263 14.31 6.48 4.47
CA PHE A 263 14.31 5.02 4.62
C PHE A 263 12.98 4.46 4.16
N VAL A 264 12.98 3.72 3.06
CA VAL A 264 11.76 3.12 2.51
C VAL A 264 11.31 1.97 3.40
N LEU A 265 10.04 2.00 3.81
CA LEU A 265 9.43 0.98 4.67
C LEU A 265 8.76 -0.12 3.86
N GLU A 266 7.87 0.26 2.94
CA GLU A 266 7.03 -0.66 2.16
C GLU A 266 6.44 0.01 0.92
N ILE A 267 5.89 -0.83 0.02
CA ILE A 267 5.09 -0.42 -1.13
C ILE A 267 3.69 -0.98 -0.96
N ASN A 268 2.69 -0.12 -1.10
CA ASN A 268 1.30 -0.49 -1.16
C ASN A 268 0.82 -0.42 -2.61
N THR A 269 0.46 -1.57 -3.20
CA THR A 269 0.06 -1.68 -4.62
C THR A 269 -1.42 -1.42 -4.86
N ILE A 270 -2.24 -1.45 -3.80
CA ILE A 270 -3.66 -1.08 -3.85
C ILE A 270 -3.95 -0.09 -2.71
N PRO A 271 -3.41 1.14 -2.79
CA PRO A 271 -3.67 2.15 -1.77
C PRO A 271 -5.14 2.52 -1.73
N GLY A 272 -5.60 2.96 -0.55
CA GLY A 272 -6.98 3.41 -0.37
C GLY A 272 -7.40 4.45 -1.41
N MET A 273 -8.59 4.29 -1.97
CA MET A 273 -9.15 5.09 -3.06
C MET A 273 -10.51 5.69 -2.66
N THR A 274 -10.59 6.25 -1.45
CA THR A 274 -11.68 7.16 -1.09
C THR A 274 -11.25 8.60 -1.40
N SER A 275 -12.19 9.54 -1.49
CA SER A 275 -11.88 10.96 -1.75
C SER A 275 -10.95 11.60 -0.70
N SER A 276 -10.86 11.03 0.49
CA SER A 276 -9.98 11.47 1.59
C SER A 276 -8.68 10.67 1.70
N SER A 277 -8.51 9.60 0.93
CA SER A 277 -7.31 8.75 0.95
C SER A 277 -6.06 9.48 0.45
N LEU A 278 -4.88 8.99 0.84
CA LEU A 278 -3.62 9.70 0.63
C LEU A 278 -3.23 9.81 -0.85
N LEU A 279 -3.41 8.74 -1.65
CA LEU A 279 -3.12 8.80 -3.08
C LEU A 279 -4.01 9.82 -3.82
N PRO A 280 -5.35 9.81 -3.67
CA PRO A 280 -6.22 10.86 -4.21
C PRO A 280 -5.87 12.27 -3.71
N LYS A 281 -5.46 12.41 -2.45
CA LYS A 281 -5.03 13.70 -1.88
C LYS A 281 -3.78 14.23 -2.60
N ALA A 282 -2.77 13.38 -2.81
CA ALA A 282 -1.54 13.75 -3.53
C ALA A 282 -1.84 14.08 -5.00
N ALA A 283 -2.72 13.32 -5.67
CA ALA A 283 -3.13 13.55 -7.04
C ALA A 283 -3.84 14.92 -7.20
N ARG A 284 -4.77 15.24 -6.30
CA ARG A 284 -5.47 16.53 -6.29
C ARG A 284 -4.52 17.72 -6.11
N ALA A 285 -3.46 17.56 -5.32
CA ALA A 285 -2.46 18.62 -5.12
C ALA A 285 -1.73 19.01 -6.42
N VAL A 286 -1.78 18.20 -7.46
CA VAL A 286 -1.25 18.47 -8.81
C VAL A 286 -2.35 18.60 -9.87
N GLY A 287 -3.61 18.82 -9.45
CA GLY A 287 -4.73 19.08 -10.34
C GLY A 287 -5.36 17.83 -10.97
N ILE A 288 -5.03 16.62 -10.50
CA ILE A 288 -5.67 15.37 -10.95
C ILE A 288 -6.86 15.09 -10.03
N GLU A 289 -8.06 15.33 -10.53
CA GLU A 289 -9.28 15.05 -9.78
C GLU A 289 -9.57 13.54 -9.68
N PHE A 290 -10.39 13.13 -8.72
CA PHE A 290 -10.57 11.72 -8.38
C PHE A 290 -11.13 10.86 -9.54
N PRO A 291 -12.12 11.30 -10.33
CA PRO A 291 -12.56 10.56 -11.52
C PRO A 291 -11.46 10.41 -12.57
N GLU A 292 -10.65 11.45 -12.75
CA GLU A 292 -9.51 11.41 -13.66
C GLU A 292 -8.44 10.43 -13.16
N LEU A 293 -8.14 10.41 -11.86
CA LEU A 293 -7.21 9.45 -11.26
C LEU A 293 -7.66 8.01 -11.54
N CYS A 294 -8.93 7.69 -11.33
CA CYS A 294 -9.50 6.37 -11.62
C CYS A 294 -9.35 6.01 -13.10
N THR A 295 -9.63 6.95 -14.01
CA THR A 295 -9.49 6.77 -15.45
C THR A 295 -8.03 6.52 -15.86
N ARG A 296 -7.08 7.31 -15.31
CA ARG A 296 -5.64 7.13 -15.58
C ARG A 296 -5.11 5.78 -15.09
N ILE A 297 -5.56 5.30 -13.92
CA ILE A 297 -5.21 3.96 -13.41
C ILE A 297 -5.68 2.87 -14.40
N ILE A 298 -6.88 2.99 -14.93
CA ILE A 298 -7.40 2.06 -15.94
C ILE A 298 -6.56 2.14 -17.22
N GLU A 299 -6.32 3.33 -17.73
CA GLU A 299 -5.52 3.57 -18.96
C GLU A 299 -4.11 2.98 -18.84
N LEU A 300 -3.41 3.26 -17.74
CA LEU A 300 -2.07 2.71 -17.45
C LEU A 300 -2.09 1.19 -17.31
N SER A 301 -3.14 0.63 -16.70
CA SER A 301 -3.27 -0.82 -16.55
C SER A 301 -3.45 -1.54 -17.87
N LEU A 302 -4.23 -0.95 -18.79
CA LEU A 302 -4.41 -1.47 -20.15
C LEU A 302 -3.12 -1.36 -20.98
N ALA A 303 -2.30 -0.34 -20.74
CA ALA A 303 -1.00 -0.19 -21.40
C ALA A 303 0.04 -1.19 -20.87
N ALA A 304 0.03 -1.47 -19.59
CA ALA A 304 0.95 -2.42 -18.97
C ALA A 304 0.61 -3.90 -19.32
N ARG A 305 -0.67 -4.21 -19.48
CA ARG A 305 -1.17 -5.55 -19.84
C ARG A 305 -2.28 -5.43 -20.89
N PRO A 306 -1.89 -5.32 -22.17
CA PRO A 306 -2.80 -5.12 -23.32
C PRO A 306 -3.74 -6.30 -23.60
#